data_9982e856ee72a7931b1a05bbee72f9ee
#
_entry.id   9982e856ee72a7931b1a05bbee72f9ee
#
_cell.length_a   1.000
_cell.length_b   1.000
_cell.length_c   1.000
_cell.angle_alpha   90.00
_cell.angle_beta   90.00
_cell.angle_gamma   90.00
#
_symmetry.space_group_name_H-M   'P 1'
#
loop_
_entity.id
_entity.type
_entity.pdbx_description
1 polymer ?
#
loop_
_entity_poly.entity_id
_entity_poly.type
_entity_poly.pdbx_seq_one_letter_code
_entity_poly.pdbx_strand_id
1 'polypeptide(L)'
;MAIIPSNTQFIGDTTGVPIVEKGSSQTNDRAGVFTMQDIIDTTSVVSGTAGKVAKFATPTSLGDGLLNDDGASIWYNGPSLNDTRLAYGKDALALGGGTYNTAIGFEAQSVNSTGVYNTSLGFRASKFLQTGSGNVAIGEFALQDNTAGFNNVCIGYTAGWKTQGSNNTAIGRTSLQNNTTGELNVAVGSGSLSANVVGSNNSALGVNANSGNFSGSVILGNSATATANNQFVVGSSAYNAGAVATATVSQTKVWNVVINGVAEQILLA
;
A
#
# COMPACT_ATOMS: atom_id res chain seq x y z
N MET A 1 -60.15 2.58 6.78
CA MET A 1 -60.23 3.86 6.02
C MET A 1 -59.38 4.88 6.74
N ALA A 2 -58.18 5.18 6.21
CA ALA A 2 -57.30 6.14 6.85
C ALA A 2 -57.92 7.53 6.69
N ILE A 3 -58.18 8.22 7.80
CA ILE A 3 -58.68 9.58 7.78
C ILE A 3 -57.49 10.48 7.43
N ILE A 4 -57.49 11.07 6.24
CA ILE A 4 -56.51 12.04 5.80
C ILE A 4 -56.88 13.36 6.47
N PRO A 5 -55.96 14.03 7.19
CA PRO A 5 -56.23 15.34 7.78
C PRO A 5 -56.61 16.35 6.72
N SER A 6 -57.56 17.24 7.01
CA SER A 6 -58.14 18.19 6.09
C SER A 6 -57.17 19.24 5.52
N ASN A 7 -55.94 19.30 6.05
CA ASN A 7 -54.87 20.18 5.59
C ASN A 7 -53.74 19.43 4.84
N THR A 8 -53.98 18.19 4.46
CA THR A 8 -52.99 17.40 3.69
C THR A 8 -53.21 17.65 2.21
N GLN A 9 -52.23 18.15 1.53
CA GLN A 9 -52.23 18.35 0.10
C GLN A 9 -51.65 17.13 -0.60
N PHE A 10 -52.34 16.62 -1.60
CA PHE A 10 -51.84 15.54 -2.45
C PHE A 10 -51.11 16.15 -3.66
N ILE A 11 -49.87 15.80 -3.79
CA ILE A 11 -49.09 16.15 -4.97
C ILE A 11 -48.91 14.85 -5.76
N GLY A 12 -49.44 14.80 -6.96
CA GLY A 12 -49.20 13.70 -7.90
C GLY A 12 -47.94 13.96 -8.70
N ASP A 13 -47.09 12.94 -8.79
CA ASP A 13 -45.99 12.97 -9.75
C ASP A 13 -46.52 12.64 -11.16
N THR A 14 -45.64 12.73 -12.14
CA THR A 14 -45.98 12.44 -13.56
C THR A 14 -46.34 10.98 -13.80
N THR A 15 -46.15 10.08 -12.82
CA THR A 15 -46.49 8.67 -12.90
C THR A 15 -47.84 8.35 -12.24
N GLY A 16 -48.52 9.35 -11.64
CA GLY A 16 -49.82 9.21 -11.02
C GLY A 16 -49.79 8.59 -9.62
N VAL A 17 -48.62 8.45 -9.01
CA VAL A 17 -48.50 7.98 -7.62
C VAL A 17 -48.74 9.18 -6.70
N PRO A 18 -49.73 9.13 -5.78
CA PRO A 18 -50.00 10.23 -4.87
C PRO A 18 -48.89 10.36 -3.84
N ILE A 19 -48.27 11.51 -3.76
CA ILE A 19 -47.32 11.88 -2.73
C ILE A 19 -48.07 12.69 -1.66
N VAL A 20 -47.96 12.28 -0.42
CA VAL A 20 -48.59 12.95 0.72
C VAL A 20 -47.61 13.91 1.38
N GLU A 21 -47.89 15.19 1.30
CA GLU A 21 -47.14 16.21 2.03
C GLU A 21 -47.69 16.37 3.45
N LYS A 22 -46.84 16.40 4.42
CA LYS A 22 -47.20 16.66 5.81
C LYS A 22 -47.33 18.14 6.04
N GLY A 23 -48.47 18.58 6.53
CA GLY A 23 -48.64 19.97 6.97
C GLY A 23 -47.69 20.31 8.14
N SER A 24 -47.17 21.52 8.16
CA SER A 24 -46.10 22.04 9.01
C SER A 24 -46.37 22.02 10.52
N SER A 25 -47.52 21.52 10.97
CA SER A 25 -47.94 21.57 12.40
C SER A 25 -48.07 20.20 13.05
N GLN A 26 -47.63 19.12 12.44
CA GLN A 26 -47.80 17.81 13.03
C GLN A 26 -46.49 17.21 13.54
N THR A 27 -46.49 16.89 14.82
CA THR A 27 -45.48 16.05 15.44
C THR A 27 -45.59 14.62 14.86
N ASN A 28 -44.46 14.04 14.54
CA ASN A 28 -44.34 12.82 13.77
C ASN A 28 -44.60 11.53 14.52
N ASP A 29 -45.63 11.45 15.34
CA ASP A 29 -45.89 10.29 16.17
C ASP A 29 -46.69 9.21 15.46
N ARG A 30 -46.86 9.30 14.16
CA ARG A 30 -47.64 8.30 13.40
C ARG A 30 -46.78 7.59 12.38
N ALA A 31 -46.59 6.34 12.60
CA ALA A 31 -45.99 5.45 11.61
C ALA A 31 -46.66 5.60 10.23
N GLY A 32 -45.87 5.96 9.21
CA GLY A 32 -46.32 6.03 7.83
C GLY A 32 -46.67 7.42 7.31
N VAL A 33 -46.41 8.53 8.06
CA VAL A 33 -46.53 9.90 7.53
C VAL A 33 -45.16 10.51 7.39
N PHE A 34 -44.72 10.69 6.16
CA PHE A 34 -43.45 11.31 5.85
C PHE A 34 -43.65 12.78 5.48
N THR A 35 -42.71 13.63 5.81
CA THR A 35 -42.66 14.99 5.25
C THR A 35 -42.17 14.92 3.82
N MET A 36 -42.40 15.98 3.02
CA MET A 36 -41.77 16.12 1.72
C MET A 36 -40.25 16.06 1.85
N GLN A 37 -39.68 16.57 2.97
CA GLN A 37 -38.27 16.48 3.23
C GLN A 37 -37.82 15.03 3.46
N ASP A 38 -38.60 14.23 4.18
CA ASP A 38 -38.29 12.79 4.36
C ASP A 38 -38.31 12.05 3.01
N ILE A 39 -39.23 12.41 2.13
CA ILE A 39 -39.33 11.83 0.77
C ILE A 39 -38.16 12.31 -0.09
N ILE A 40 -37.83 13.61 -0.04
CA ILE A 40 -36.70 14.17 -0.78
C ILE A 40 -35.40 13.55 -0.28
N ASP A 41 -35.22 13.43 1.04
CA ASP A 41 -34.06 12.81 1.62
C ASP A 41 -33.97 11.33 1.27
N THR A 42 -35.12 10.62 1.29
CA THR A 42 -35.18 9.21 0.88
C THR A 42 -34.98 9.04 -0.63
N THR A 43 -35.53 9.93 -1.45
CA THR A 43 -35.32 9.91 -2.90
C THR A 43 -33.94 10.43 -3.27
N SER A 44 -33.35 11.32 -2.50
CA SER A 44 -31.95 11.72 -2.72
C SER A 44 -30.95 10.61 -2.36
N VAL A 45 -31.30 9.72 -1.44
CA VAL A 45 -30.57 8.45 -1.21
C VAL A 45 -30.68 7.51 -2.41
N VAL A 46 -31.85 7.53 -3.08
CA VAL A 46 -32.13 6.67 -4.26
C VAL A 46 -31.86 7.40 -5.58
N SER A 47 -31.97 8.73 -5.59
CA SER A 47 -31.75 9.57 -6.78
C SER A 47 -30.38 10.22 -6.86
N GLY A 48 -29.45 9.84 -5.99
CA GLY A 48 -28.04 10.14 -6.18
C GLY A 48 -27.68 9.77 -7.60
N THR A 49 -26.88 10.56 -8.28
CA THR A 49 -26.41 10.28 -9.63
C THR A 49 -26.06 8.79 -9.70
N ALA A 50 -26.66 8.05 -10.62
CA ALA A 50 -26.47 6.60 -10.71
C ALA A 50 -24.98 6.27 -10.61
N GLY A 51 -24.62 5.36 -9.71
CA GLY A 51 -23.25 4.98 -9.48
C GLY A 51 -22.51 5.72 -8.34
N LYS A 52 -23.20 6.48 -7.48
CA LYS A 52 -22.54 7.09 -6.31
C LYS A 52 -23.05 6.54 -4.99
N VAL A 53 -22.14 6.20 -4.12
CA VAL A 53 -22.47 5.87 -2.72
C VAL A 53 -22.79 7.18 -1.99
N ALA A 54 -24.02 7.29 -1.47
CA ALA A 54 -24.46 8.46 -0.74
C ALA A 54 -23.66 8.63 0.57
N LYS A 55 -23.33 9.87 0.88
CA LYS A 55 -22.76 10.24 2.19
C LYS A 55 -23.53 11.42 2.78
N PHE A 56 -23.51 11.55 4.09
CA PHE A 56 -23.98 12.78 4.73
C PHE A 56 -22.98 13.91 4.45
N ALA A 57 -23.41 14.92 3.74
CA ALA A 57 -22.62 16.14 3.48
C ALA A 57 -22.59 17.05 4.71
N THR A 58 -23.68 17.01 5.50
CA THR A 58 -23.82 17.65 6.81
C THR A 58 -24.60 16.70 7.72
N PRO A 59 -24.70 16.94 9.04
CA PRO A 59 -25.52 16.11 9.91
C PRO A 59 -26.99 15.96 9.48
N THR A 60 -27.46 16.79 8.58
CA THR A 60 -28.87 16.86 8.13
C THR A 60 -29.06 16.65 6.63
N SER A 61 -28.01 16.43 5.85
CA SER A 61 -28.14 16.24 4.41
C SER A 61 -27.24 15.16 3.88
N LEU A 62 -27.76 14.36 2.94
CA LEU A 62 -27.01 13.42 2.12
C LEU A 62 -26.50 14.15 0.87
N GLY A 63 -25.21 14.12 0.64
CA GLY A 63 -24.61 14.57 -0.61
C GLY A 63 -24.04 13.41 -1.41
N ASP A 64 -23.62 13.70 -2.62
CA ASP A 64 -22.92 12.73 -3.45
C ASP A 64 -21.68 12.18 -2.72
N GLY A 65 -21.60 10.86 -2.57
CA GLY A 65 -20.44 10.19 -2.00
C GLY A 65 -19.21 10.37 -2.87
N LEU A 66 -18.04 10.31 -2.24
CA LEU A 66 -16.76 10.27 -2.96
C LEU A 66 -16.48 8.89 -3.57
N LEU A 67 -17.22 7.87 -3.14
CA LEU A 67 -17.18 6.55 -3.76
C LEU A 67 -18.25 6.49 -4.85
N ASN A 68 -17.87 6.04 -6.02
CA ASN A 68 -18.75 5.79 -7.14
C ASN A 68 -18.86 4.30 -7.39
N ASP A 69 -20.06 3.84 -7.75
CA ASP A 69 -20.34 2.45 -8.10
C ASP A 69 -21.10 2.47 -9.44
N ASP A 70 -20.53 1.87 -10.47
CA ASP A 70 -21.14 1.74 -11.80
C ASP A 70 -21.80 0.37 -12.02
N GLY A 71 -21.93 -0.42 -10.95
CA GLY A 71 -22.42 -1.79 -10.99
C GLY A 71 -21.35 -2.82 -11.41
N ALA A 72 -20.18 -2.39 -11.83
CA ALA A 72 -19.03 -3.23 -12.19
C ALA A 72 -17.84 -2.98 -11.26
N SER A 73 -17.69 -1.75 -10.78
CA SER A 73 -16.58 -1.35 -9.89
C SER A 73 -16.98 -0.20 -8.97
N ILE A 74 -16.35 -0.14 -7.81
CA ILE A 74 -16.45 1.00 -6.90
C ILE A 74 -15.15 1.80 -7.04
N TRP A 75 -15.23 3.08 -7.37
CA TRP A 75 -14.06 3.95 -7.49
C TRP A 75 -14.24 5.23 -6.68
N TYR A 76 -13.13 5.82 -6.30
CA TYR A 76 -13.07 7.13 -5.68
C TYR A 76 -12.94 8.21 -6.75
N ASN A 77 -13.91 9.10 -6.82
CA ASN A 77 -13.84 10.28 -7.67
C ASN A 77 -13.60 11.50 -6.77
N GLY A 78 -12.35 11.91 -6.64
CA GLY A 78 -11.99 13.13 -5.92
C GLY A 78 -12.59 14.39 -6.57
N PRO A 79 -12.37 15.56 -6.01
CA PRO A 79 -12.98 16.83 -6.44
C PRO A 79 -12.58 17.29 -7.85
N SER A 80 -11.71 16.55 -8.53
CA SER A 80 -11.31 16.79 -9.90
C SER A 80 -11.64 15.59 -10.78
N LEU A 81 -12.22 15.82 -11.95
CA LEU A 81 -12.52 14.79 -12.97
C LEU A 81 -11.28 14.02 -13.46
N ASN A 82 -10.09 14.48 -13.09
CA ASN A 82 -8.82 13.86 -13.42
C ASN A 82 -8.13 13.26 -12.17
N ASP A 83 -8.83 13.09 -11.05
CA ASP A 83 -8.24 12.52 -9.85
C ASP A 83 -8.19 10.99 -9.95
N THR A 84 -7.02 10.50 -10.29
CA THR A 84 -6.69 9.08 -10.43
C THR A 84 -6.13 8.48 -9.14
N ARG A 85 -6.51 9.03 -7.98
CA ARG A 85 -6.06 8.59 -6.66
C ARG A 85 -7.13 7.75 -5.96
N LEU A 86 -6.69 6.68 -5.30
CA LEU A 86 -7.51 5.93 -4.37
C LEU A 86 -6.99 6.15 -2.94
N ALA A 87 -7.79 6.74 -2.08
CA ALA A 87 -7.47 6.91 -0.67
C ALA A 87 -8.57 6.31 0.22
N TYR A 88 -8.18 5.40 1.11
CA TYR A 88 -9.09 4.81 2.08
C TYR A 88 -8.43 4.72 3.45
N GLY A 89 -8.96 5.45 4.42
CA GLY A 89 -8.43 5.55 5.77
C GLY A 89 -8.28 7.00 6.22
N LYS A 90 -8.29 7.20 7.54
CA LYS A 90 -8.11 8.55 8.09
C LYS A 90 -6.73 9.08 7.70
N ASP A 91 -6.69 10.29 7.17
CA ASP A 91 -5.49 11.01 6.73
C ASP A 91 -4.68 10.29 5.63
N ALA A 92 -5.27 9.32 4.92
CA ALA A 92 -4.65 8.77 3.71
C ALA A 92 -4.61 9.83 2.61
N LEU A 93 -3.43 10.04 1.97
CA LEU A 93 -3.19 11.10 0.98
C LEU A 93 -3.66 12.49 1.44
N ALA A 94 -3.48 12.82 2.72
CA ALA A 94 -4.04 14.05 3.33
C ALA A 94 -3.61 15.34 2.60
N LEU A 95 -2.37 15.44 2.11
CA LEU A 95 -1.91 16.58 1.31
C LEU A 95 -2.34 16.52 -0.15
N GLY A 96 -2.91 15.41 -0.60
CA GLY A 96 -3.53 15.28 -1.91
C GLY A 96 -2.60 15.50 -3.11
N GLY A 97 -1.30 15.29 -2.96
CA GLY A 97 -0.32 15.50 -4.02
C GLY A 97 -0.18 14.30 -4.97
N GLY A 98 0.19 14.57 -6.21
CA GLY A 98 0.48 13.56 -7.24
C GLY A 98 -0.74 12.78 -7.72
N THR A 99 -0.67 12.19 -8.89
CA THR A 99 -1.71 11.37 -9.53
C THR A 99 -1.34 9.89 -9.51
N TYR A 100 -2.30 9.01 -9.78
CA TYR A 100 -2.10 7.56 -9.88
C TYR A 100 -1.56 6.93 -8.59
N ASN A 101 -1.96 7.45 -7.44
CA ASN A 101 -1.58 6.91 -6.14
C ASN A 101 -2.71 6.09 -5.51
N THR A 102 -2.36 4.98 -4.90
CA THR A 102 -3.25 4.16 -4.07
C THR A 102 -2.73 4.18 -2.63
N ALA A 103 -3.55 4.67 -1.69
CA ALA A 103 -3.23 4.71 -0.27
C ALA A 103 -4.38 4.15 0.56
N ILE A 104 -4.16 3.02 1.18
CA ILE A 104 -5.14 2.34 2.02
C ILE A 104 -4.55 2.13 3.41
N GLY A 105 -5.11 2.79 4.42
CA GLY A 105 -4.66 2.71 5.80
C GLY A 105 -4.59 4.07 6.47
N PHE A 106 -4.53 4.07 7.80
CA PHE A 106 -4.35 5.29 8.59
C PHE A 106 -3.02 5.96 8.24
N GLU A 107 -3.05 7.25 7.86
CA GLU A 107 -1.90 8.06 7.47
C GLU A 107 -1.04 7.45 6.33
N ALA A 108 -1.59 6.56 5.49
CA ALA A 108 -0.87 6.07 4.31
C ALA A 108 -0.61 7.22 3.32
N GLN A 109 0.64 7.43 2.90
CA GLN A 109 1.08 8.55 2.04
C GLN A 109 0.58 9.94 2.47
N SER A 110 0.43 10.18 3.78
CA SER A 110 -0.25 11.41 4.26
C SER A 110 0.47 12.70 3.88
N VAL A 111 1.76 12.67 3.62
CA VAL A 111 2.60 13.83 3.30
C VAL A 111 3.00 13.89 1.83
N ASN A 112 2.39 13.07 0.96
CA ASN A 112 2.69 13.11 -0.48
C ASN A 112 2.32 14.46 -1.07
N SER A 113 3.30 15.15 -1.68
CA SER A 113 3.10 16.45 -2.31
C SER A 113 3.01 16.37 -3.84
N THR A 114 3.90 15.61 -4.48
CA THR A 114 3.97 15.50 -5.95
C THR A 114 4.28 14.09 -6.45
N GLY A 115 4.57 13.13 -5.56
CA GLY A 115 4.90 11.76 -5.94
C GLY A 115 3.74 11.07 -6.67
N VAL A 116 4.03 10.32 -7.72
CA VAL A 116 3.05 9.66 -8.58
C VAL A 116 3.28 8.14 -8.65
N TYR A 117 2.25 7.39 -9.05
CA TYR A 117 2.33 5.93 -9.25
C TYR A 117 2.74 5.14 -8.00
N ASN A 118 2.40 5.62 -6.80
CA ASN A 118 2.72 4.91 -5.57
C ASN A 118 1.54 4.07 -5.08
N THR A 119 1.85 2.89 -4.56
CA THR A 119 0.88 2.02 -3.89
C THR A 119 1.29 1.83 -2.43
N SER A 120 0.46 2.25 -1.49
CA SER A 120 0.69 2.10 -0.06
C SER A 120 -0.51 1.45 0.62
N LEU A 121 -0.27 0.30 1.25
CA LEU A 121 -1.29 -0.46 1.98
C LEU A 121 -0.79 -0.78 3.39
N GLY A 122 -1.36 -0.15 4.40
CA GLY A 122 -1.04 -0.38 5.80
C GLY A 122 -1.00 0.91 6.62
N PHE A 123 -0.95 0.73 7.93
CA PHE A 123 -0.80 1.83 8.88
C PHE A 123 0.53 2.56 8.61
N ARG A 124 0.46 3.85 8.28
CA ARG A 124 1.61 4.71 7.98
C ARG A 124 2.55 4.22 6.87
N ALA A 125 2.06 3.36 5.97
CA ALA A 125 2.85 2.97 4.81
C ALA A 125 3.20 4.22 3.97
N SER A 126 4.49 4.41 3.66
CA SER A 126 5.03 5.57 2.94
C SER A 126 4.58 6.94 3.50
N LYS A 127 4.39 7.04 4.83
CA LYS A 127 3.80 8.24 5.44
C LYS A 127 4.48 9.54 5.01
N PHE A 128 5.82 9.59 5.00
CA PHE A 128 6.59 10.80 4.72
C PHE A 128 7.04 10.93 3.27
N LEU A 129 6.48 10.12 2.36
CA LEU A 129 6.76 10.22 0.93
C LEU A 129 6.28 11.56 0.40
N GLN A 130 7.19 12.40 -0.08
CA GLN A 130 6.89 13.74 -0.62
C GLN A 130 6.88 13.75 -2.15
N THR A 131 8.01 13.38 -2.75
CA THR A 131 8.24 13.48 -4.19
C THR A 131 8.56 12.13 -4.85
N GLY A 132 8.83 11.09 -4.06
CA GLY A 132 9.14 9.75 -4.56
C GLY A 132 8.00 9.17 -5.39
N SER A 133 8.35 8.43 -6.44
CA SER A 133 7.39 7.88 -7.40
C SER A 133 7.66 6.41 -7.69
N GLY A 134 6.62 5.68 -8.13
CA GLY A 134 6.73 4.28 -8.49
C GLY A 134 7.01 3.33 -7.32
N ASN A 135 6.70 3.73 -6.08
CA ASN A 135 6.96 2.90 -4.91
C ASN A 135 5.77 2.00 -4.57
N VAL A 136 6.06 0.79 -4.11
CA VAL A 136 5.10 -0.14 -3.52
C VAL A 136 5.47 -0.37 -2.06
N ALA A 137 4.59 0.01 -1.14
CA ALA A 137 4.76 -0.15 0.30
C ALA A 137 3.57 -0.89 0.89
N ILE A 138 3.75 -2.14 1.30
CA ILE A 138 2.69 -2.98 1.86
C ILE A 138 3.11 -3.48 3.24
N GLY A 139 2.40 -3.07 4.26
CA GLY A 139 2.64 -3.40 5.65
C GLY A 139 2.70 -2.17 6.55
N GLU A 140 2.55 -2.40 7.84
CA GLU A 140 2.68 -1.35 8.85
C GLU A 140 4.08 -0.75 8.82
N PHE A 141 4.19 0.58 8.68
CA PHE A 141 5.44 1.35 8.57
C PHE A 141 6.34 0.96 7.37
N ALA A 142 5.84 0.20 6.38
CA ALA A 142 6.63 -0.07 5.19
C ALA A 142 6.99 1.25 4.48
N LEU A 143 8.28 1.43 4.15
CA LEU A 143 8.83 2.60 3.46
C LEU A 143 8.46 3.95 4.12
N GLN A 144 8.22 3.97 5.46
CA GLN A 144 7.61 5.11 6.14
C GLN A 144 8.38 6.41 5.95
N ASP A 145 9.70 6.39 6.14
CA ASP A 145 10.54 7.58 6.19
C ASP A 145 11.09 7.98 4.81
N ASN A 146 10.71 7.27 3.73
CA ASN A 146 11.09 7.65 2.38
C ASN A 146 10.48 9.02 2.02
N THR A 147 11.32 9.95 1.61
CA THR A 147 10.85 11.29 1.18
C THR A 147 10.88 11.46 -0.34
N ALA A 148 11.91 10.94 -1.02
CA ALA A 148 12.16 11.20 -2.43
C ALA A 148 12.60 9.95 -3.23
N GLY A 149 12.93 8.84 -2.59
CA GLY A 149 13.35 7.60 -3.26
C GLY A 149 12.23 7.07 -4.17
N PHE A 150 12.61 6.49 -5.30
CA PHE A 150 11.69 6.01 -6.32
C PHE A 150 11.90 4.52 -6.66
N ASN A 151 10.87 3.90 -7.23
CA ASN A 151 10.88 2.51 -7.68
C ASN A 151 11.29 1.50 -6.58
N ASN A 152 10.91 1.74 -5.34
CA ASN A 152 11.15 0.79 -4.27
C ASN A 152 9.94 -0.14 -4.08
N VAL A 153 10.19 -1.41 -3.83
CA VAL A 153 9.18 -2.40 -3.44
C VAL A 153 9.47 -2.85 -2.01
N CYS A 154 8.64 -2.44 -1.05
CA CYS A 154 8.80 -2.77 0.37
C CYS A 154 7.55 -3.46 0.90
N ILE A 155 7.67 -4.76 1.20
CA ILE A 155 6.54 -5.59 1.64
C ILE A 155 6.88 -6.27 2.97
N GLY A 156 6.17 -5.91 4.02
CA GLY A 156 6.33 -6.43 5.37
C GLY A 156 6.35 -5.33 6.44
N TYR A 157 6.18 -5.73 7.68
CA TYR A 157 6.29 -4.82 8.83
C TYR A 157 7.66 -4.13 8.84
N THR A 158 7.69 -2.80 8.81
CA THR A 158 8.89 -1.94 8.74
C THR A 158 9.88 -2.30 7.61
N ALA A 159 9.43 -2.97 6.54
CA ALA A 159 10.27 -3.21 5.38
C ALA A 159 10.68 -1.87 4.74
N GLY A 160 11.99 -1.68 4.53
CA GLY A 160 12.54 -0.45 3.97
C GLY A 160 12.27 0.82 4.76
N TRP A 161 12.00 0.75 6.07
CA TRP A 161 11.50 1.88 6.88
C TRP A 161 12.26 3.18 6.63
N LYS A 162 13.60 3.17 6.69
CA LYS A 162 14.44 4.39 6.53
C LYS A 162 14.98 4.57 5.11
N THR A 163 14.51 3.78 4.14
CA THR A 163 15.05 3.81 2.78
C THR A 163 14.79 5.16 2.11
N GLN A 164 15.85 5.88 1.76
CA GLN A 164 15.83 7.07 0.92
C GLN A 164 16.38 6.79 -0.48
N GLY A 165 17.16 5.71 -0.64
CA GLY A 165 17.69 5.25 -1.93
C GLY A 165 16.57 4.74 -2.84
N SER A 166 16.91 4.47 -4.08
CA SER A 166 15.97 4.08 -5.14
C SER A 166 16.23 2.66 -5.65
N ASN A 167 15.23 2.09 -6.33
CA ASN A 167 15.33 0.79 -6.99
C ASN A 167 15.65 -0.37 -6.02
N ASN A 168 15.16 -0.32 -4.79
CA ASN A 168 15.34 -1.38 -3.82
C ASN A 168 14.11 -2.29 -3.75
N THR A 169 14.35 -3.59 -3.53
CA THR A 169 13.31 -4.58 -3.23
C THR A 169 13.53 -5.14 -1.84
N ALA A 170 12.59 -4.93 -0.92
CA ALA A 170 12.63 -5.38 0.46
C ALA A 170 11.36 -6.20 0.77
N ILE A 171 11.47 -7.51 0.88
CA ILE A 171 10.35 -8.40 1.13
C ILE A 171 10.62 -9.21 2.42
N GLY A 172 9.83 -8.96 3.44
CA GLY A 172 9.95 -9.59 4.75
C GLY A 172 9.95 -8.57 5.89
N ARG A 173 9.61 -9.02 7.08
CA ARG A 173 9.63 -8.19 8.29
C ARG A 173 11.03 -7.60 8.48
N THR A 174 11.14 -6.28 8.68
CA THR A 174 12.41 -5.56 8.89
C THR A 174 13.47 -5.74 7.80
N SER A 175 13.09 -6.23 6.59
CA SER A 175 14.03 -6.28 5.47
C SER A 175 14.43 -4.87 5.07
N LEU A 176 15.71 -4.64 4.80
CA LEU A 176 16.31 -3.37 4.41
C LEU A 176 15.93 -2.17 5.33
N GLN A 177 15.59 -2.44 6.61
CA GLN A 177 14.98 -1.48 7.52
C GLN A 177 15.81 -0.20 7.72
N ASN A 178 17.14 -0.32 7.81
CA ASN A 178 18.04 0.78 8.13
C ASN A 178 18.73 1.39 6.90
N ASN A 179 18.35 0.97 5.70
CA ASN A 179 18.95 1.52 4.48
C ASN A 179 18.63 3.01 4.36
N THR A 180 19.66 3.84 4.26
CA THR A 180 19.47 5.28 4.05
C THR A 180 19.68 5.65 2.59
N THR A 181 20.87 5.43 2.05
CA THR A 181 21.24 5.85 0.70
C THR A 181 21.55 4.71 -0.25
N GLY A 182 21.59 3.45 0.24
CA GLY A 182 21.84 2.29 -0.61
C GLY A 182 20.77 2.12 -1.70
N GLU A 183 21.22 1.83 -2.91
CA GLU A 183 20.37 1.65 -4.08
C GLU A 183 20.54 0.26 -4.69
N LEU A 184 19.57 -0.15 -5.52
CA LEU A 184 19.64 -1.39 -6.29
C LEU A 184 19.87 -2.64 -5.42
N ASN A 185 19.34 -2.66 -4.22
CA ASN A 185 19.42 -3.82 -3.33
C ASN A 185 18.17 -4.70 -3.45
N VAL A 186 18.37 -6.00 -3.41
CA VAL A 186 17.30 -7.01 -3.28
C VAL A 186 17.46 -7.73 -1.95
N ALA A 187 16.47 -7.59 -1.06
CA ALA A 187 16.45 -8.17 0.27
C ALA A 187 15.17 -8.99 0.44
N VAL A 188 15.27 -10.31 0.40
CA VAL A 188 14.14 -11.23 0.57
C VAL A 188 14.37 -12.12 1.78
N GLY A 189 13.51 -11.98 2.77
CA GLY A 189 13.58 -12.69 4.04
C GLY A 189 13.45 -11.74 5.24
N SER A 190 12.97 -12.27 6.36
CA SER A 190 12.89 -11.48 7.61
C SER A 190 14.29 -11.02 8.02
N GLY A 191 14.48 -9.72 8.24
CA GLY A 191 15.78 -9.15 8.62
C GLY A 191 16.83 -9.14 7.52
N SER A 192 16.50 -9.53 6.29
CA SER A 192 17.46 -9.50 5.17
C SER A 192 17.93 -8.06 4.92
N LEU A 193 19.24 -7.86 4.82
CA LEU A 193 19.91 -6.55 4.68
C LEU A 193 19.48 -5.52 5.74
N SER A 194 19.00 -5.94 6.90
CA SER A 194 18.50 -5.02 7.94
C SER A 194 19.58 -4.10 8.52
N ALA A 195 20.84 -4.50 8.49
CA ALA A 195 21.98 -3.69 8.93
C ALA A 195 22.64 -2.90 7.77
N ASN A 196 22.17 -3.07 6.54
CA ASN A 196 22.67 -2.25 5.42
C ASN A 196 22.22 -0.81 5.58
N VAL A 197 23.13 0.11 5.59
CA VAL A 197 22.84 1.57 5.69
C VAL A 197 23.10 2.28 4.36
N VAL A 198 24.23 2.00 3.74
CA VAL A 198 24.69 2.70 2.52
C VAL A 198 25.10 1.77 1.38
N GLY A 199 25.26 0.47 1.63
CA GLY A 199 25.66 -0.51 0.62
C GLY A 199 24.65 -0.61 -0.52
N SER A 200 25.14 -0.73 -1.75
CA SER A 200 24.35 -0.79 -2.98
C SER A 200 24.63 -2.06 -3.77
N ASN A 201 23.72 -2.40 -4.71
CA ASN A 201 23.88 -3.55 -5.61
C ASN A 201 24.03 -4.90 -4.90
N ASN A 202 23.39 -5.09 -3.76
CA ASN A 202 23.41 -6.35 -3.03
C ASN A 202 22.16 -7.18 -3.35
N SER A 203 22.33 -8.49 -3.47
CA SER A 203 21.24 -9.46 -3.60
C SER A 203 21.29 -10.43 -2.44
N ALA A 204 20.37 -10.31 -1.49
CA ALA A 204 20.30 -11.14 -0.30
C ALA A 204 18.99 -11.93 -0.22
N LEU A 205 19.11 -13.23 -0.12
CA LEU A 205 18.00 -14.17 0.02
C LEU A 205 18.20 -15.04 1.25
N GLY A 206 17.44 -14.84 2.27
CA GLY A 206 17.47 -15.61 3.53
C GLY A 206 17.16 -14.75 4.74
N VAL A 207 16.72 -15.41 5.81
CA VAL A 207 16.50 -14.73 7.09
C VAL A 207 17.84 -14.19 7.61
N ASN A 208 17.88 -12.90 7.95
CA ASN A 208 19.08 -12.21 8.42
C ASN A 208 20.30 -12.28 7.47
N ALA A 209 20.12 -12.59 6.18
CA ALA A 209 21.18 -12.47 5.19
C ALA A 209 21.62 -11.00 5.10
N ASN A 210 22.92 -10.69 5.25
CA ASN A 210 23.36 -9.31 5.44
C ASN A 210 24.62 -8.94 4.66
N SER A 211 24.66 -7.72 4.15
CA SER A 211 25.83 -7.18 3.45
C SER A 211 26.85 -6.50 4.37
N GLY A 212 26.50 -6.23 5.62
CA GLY A 212 27.39 -5.49 6.53
C GLY A 212 27.79 -4.08 6.04
N ASN A 213 26.94 -3.41 5.27
CA ASN A 213 27.22 -2.14 4.57
C ASN A 213 28.14 -2.24 3.34
N PHE A 214 28.54 -3.42 2.95
CA PHE A 214 29.31 -3.62 1.71
C PHE A 214 28.38 -3.59 0.47
N SER A 215 28.97 -3.44 -0.69
CA SER A 215 28.25 -3.34 -1.97
C SER A 215 28.61 -4.49 -2.91
N GLY A 216 27.73 -4.75 -3.88
CA GLY A 216 27.97 -5.68 -4.98
C GLY A 216 27.96 -7.15 -4.59
N SER A 217 27.38 -7.51 -3.46
CA SER A 217 27.46 -8.89 -2.94
C SER A 217 26.19 -9.68 -3.23
N VAL A 218 26.36 -10.99 -3.49
CA VAL A 218 25.29 -11.99 -3.54
C VAL A 218 25.35 -12.84 -2.27
N ILE A 219 24.27 -12.86 -1.51
CA ILE A 219 24.24 -13.42 -0.16
C ILE A 219 23.06 -14.38 -0.05
N LEU A 220 23.34 -15.66 0.09
CA LEU A 220 22.33 -16.72 0.10
C LEU A 220 22.38 -17.52 1.41
N GLY A 221 21.26 -17.61 2.08
CA GLY A 221 21.10 -18.45 3.27
C GLY A 221 20.86 -17.68 4.56
N ASN A 222 20.40 -18.42 5.57
CA ASN A 222 20.12 -17.86 6.88
C ASN A 222 21.42 -17.33 7.54
N SER A 223 21.38 -16.06 7.95
CA SER A 223 22.50 -15.37 8.61
C SER A 223 23.82 -15.36 7.81
N ALA A 224 23.75 -15.60 6.50
CA ALA A 224 24.89 -15.40 5.61
C ALA A 224 25.30 -13.92 5.65
N THR A 225 26.59 -13.63 5.81
CA THR A 225 27.03 -12.23 5.97
C THR A 225 28.27 -11.97 5.12
N ALA A 226 28.22 -10.95 4.29
CA ALA A 226 29.38 -10.47 3.55
C ALA A 226 30.31 -9.66 4.48
N THR A 227 31.60 -9.81 4.28
CA THR A 227 32.67 -9.16 5.06
C THR A 227 33.49 -8.15 4.23
N ALA A 228 33.19 -8.06 2.95
CA ALA A 228 33.81 -7.14 2.00
C ALA A 228 32.86 -6.88 0.81
N ASN A 229 33.22 -5.96 -0.06
CA ASN A 229 32.53 -5.73 -1.32
C ASN A 229 32.66 -6.91 -2.30
N ASN A 230 31.70 -7.07 -3.18
CA ASN A 230 31.72 -8.00 -4.32
C ASN A 230 31.92 -9.46 -3.91
N GLN A 231 31.28 -9.90 -2.85
CA GLN A 231 31.35 -11.27 -2.39
C GLN A 231 30.15 -12.11 -2.84
N PHE A 232 30.41 -13.39 -3.15
CA PHE A 232 29.40 -14.42 -3.23
C PHE A 232 29.45 -15.25 -1.94
N VAL A 233 28.42 -15.13 -1.11
CA VAL A 233 28.34 -15.75 0.21
C VAL A 233 27.19 -16.76 0.23
N VAL A 234 27.46 -17.97 0.63
CA VAL A 234 26.44 -19.04 0.78
C VAL A 234 26.52 -19.62 2.18
N GLY A 235 25.43 -19.49 2.93
CA GLY A 235 25.34 -19.99 4.30
C GLY A 235 26.12 -19.18 5.32
N SER A 236 26.07 -19.62 6.57
CA SER A 236 26.82 -19.04 7.68
C SER A 236 27.43 -20.15 8.52
N SER A 237 28.40 -19.80 9.35
CA SER A 237 29.04 -20.77 10.29
C SER A 237 28.04 -21.38 11.30
N ALA A 238 26.95 -20.64 11.58
CA ALA A 238 25.90 -21.11 12.50
C ALA A 238 24.85 -22.00 11.83
N TYR A 239 24.66 -21.82 10.51
CA TYR A 239 23.65 -22.51 9.70
C TYR A 239 24.29 -23.00 8.41
N ASN A 240 25.18 -24.00 8.55
CA ASN A 240 25.83 -24.58 7.38
C ASN A 240 24.79 -25.14 6.40
N ALA A 241 24.83 -24.68 5.18
CA ALA A 241 24.12 -25.29 4.07
C ALA A 241 24.78 -26.61 3.65
N GLY A 242 24.81 -27.58 4.58
CA GLY A 242 25.47 -28.86 4.43
C GLY A 242 26.90 -28.80 5.00
N ALA A 243 27.19 -29.66 5.98
CA ALA A 243 28.56 -29.93 6.37
C ALA A 243 29.32 -30.37 5.12
N VAL A 244 30.30 -29.60 4.69
CA VAL A 244 31.35 -30.14 3.85
C VAL A 244 32.03 -31.18 4.75
N ALA A 245 31.55 -32.43 4.69
CA ALA A 245 32.27 -33.51 5.30
C ALA A 245 33.65 -33.46 4.66
N THR A 246 34.70 -33.32 5.50
CA THR A 246 36.07 -33.59 5.09
C THR A 246 36.16 -35.11 4.82
N ALA A 247 35.57 -35.52 3.71
CA ALA A 247 35.87 -36.81 3.16
C ALA A 247 37.23 -36.67 2.49
N THR A 248 38.17 -37.48 2.85
CA THR A 248 39.35 -37.75 2.02
C THR A 248 38.85 -38.34 0.71
N VAL A 249 38.55 -37.47 -0.24
CA VAL A 249 38.01 -37.91 -1.52
C VAL A 249 39.18 -38.08 -2.47
N SER A 250 39.41 -39.29 -2.86
CA SER A 250 40.32 -39.63 -3.97
C SER A 250 39.75 -39.23 -5.36
N GLN A 251 38.67 -38.50 -5.41
CA GLN A 251 38.08 -37.99 -6.66
C GLN A 251 37.79 -36.50 -6.53
N THR A 252 38.43 -35.71 -7.36
CA THR A 252 38.20 -34.27 -7.49
C THR A 252 36.79 -34.03 -8.04
N LYS A 253 35.86 -33.62 -7.16
CA LYS A 253 34.60 -33.11 -7.59
C LYS A 253 34.78 -31.66 -7.96
N VAL A 254 34.33 -31.30 -9.13
CA VAL A 254 34.39 -29.91 -9.65
C VAL A 254 32.99 -29.36 -9.75
N TRP A 255 32.83 -28.16 -9.25
CA TRP A 255 31.65 -27.36 -9.50
C TRP A 255 31.95 -26.44 -10.68
N ASN A 256 31.25 -26.64 -11.80
CA ASN A 256 31.35 -25.73 -12.93
C ASN A 256 30.47 -24.52 -12.62
N VAL A 257 31.08 -23.35 -12.53
CA VAL A 257 30.39 -22.06 -12.28
C VAL A 257 30.80 -21.07 -13.36
N VAL A 258 29.93 -20.13 -13.64
CA VAL A 258 30.27 -18.99 -14.48
C VAL A 258 30.42 -17.77 -13.58
N ILE A 259 31.62 -17.23 -13.49
CA ILE A 259 31.93 -16.05 -12.70
C ILE A 259 32.31 -14.92 -13.66
N ASN A 260 31.56 -13.82 -13.64
CA ASN A 260 31.77 -12.66 -14.54
C ASN A 260 31.78 -13.05 -16.04
N GLY A 261 30.94 -14.01 -16.43
CA GLY A 261 30.87 -14.48 -17.81
C GLY A 261 31.99 -15.46 -18.19
N VAL A 262 32.91 -15.79 -17.32
CA VAL A 262 33.98 -16.77 -17.54
C VAL A 262 33.59 -18.09 -16.85
N ALA A 263 33.72 -19.19 -17.57
CA ALA A 263 33.52 -20.53 -17.00
C ALA A 263 34.73 -20.88 -16.11
N GLU A 264 34.42 -21.11 -14.83
CA GLU A 264 35.40 -21.44 -13.79
C GLU A 264 35.07 -22.77 -13.16
N GLN A 265 36.06 -23.40 -12.53
CA GLN A 265 35.88 -24.62 -11.76
C GLN A 265 36.24 -24.42 -10.32
N ILE A 266 35.28 -24.62 -9.42
CA ILE A 266 35.55 -24.67 -8.00
C ILE A 266 35.83 -26.12 -7.62
N LEU A 267 37.06 -26.36 -7.15
CA LEU A 267 37.45 -27.67 -6.60
C LEU A 267 36.78 -27.85 -5.26
N LEU A 268 35.95 -28.88 -5.15
CA LEU A 268 35.39 -29.32 -3.89
C LEU A 268 36.35 -30.37 -3.28
N ALA A 269 37.05 -29.97 -2.24
CA ALA A 269 37.92 -30.87 -1.46
C ALA A 269 37.09 -31.82 -0.58
#